data_5b9ff4eb913a57e009ec923e5244e037
#
_entry.id   5b9ff4eb913a57e009ec923e5244e037
#
_cell.length_a   1.000
_cell.length_b   1.000
_cell.length_c   1.000
_cell.angle_alpha   90.00
_cell.angle_beta   90.00
_cell.angle_gamma   90.00
#
_symmetry.space_group_name_H-M   'P 1'
#
loop_
_entity.id
_entity.type
_entity.pdbx_description
1 polymer ?
#
loop_
_entity_poly.entity_id
_entity_poly.type
_entity_poly.pdbx_seq_one_letter_code
_entity_poly.pdbx_strand_id
1 'polypeptide(L)'
;MNARAAYYAKRDKRLARFLAEGRCFGGHGKELVIADSIAHYDDANSRTLTALALNANVRMREIGFKPFVAPAYSSGVLSILATLRGDWHYGSVFLGGSYMGVKNRYTTQGQEHEILPLPDALMARIYASQASLRAIN
;
A
#
# COMPACT_ATOMS: atom_id res chain seq x y z
N MET A 1 3.52 1.73 -3.48
CA MET A 1 2.20 1.30 -4.01
C MET A 1 1.11 2.37 -3.85
N ASN A 2 1.05 3.09 -2.74
CA ASN A 2 0.07 4.16 -2.52
C ASN A 2 0.00 5.20 -3.67
N ALA A 3 1.13 5.71 -4.14
CA ALA A 3 1.18 6.68 -5.25
C ALA A 3 0.61 6.11 -6.57
N ARG A 4 0.80 4.80 -6.83
CA ARG A 4 0.22 4.13 -8.01
C ARG A 4 -1.30 4.04 -7.92
N ALA A 5 -1.82 3.67 -6.74
CA ALA A 5 -3.26 3.64 -6.49
C ALA A 5 -3.87 5.04 -6.64
N ALA A 6 -3.24 6.06 -6.06
CA ALA A 6 -3.67 7.46 -6.18
C ALA A 6 -3.68 7.95 -7.64
N TYR A 7 -2.71 7.54 -8.45
CA TYR A 7 -2.68 7.86 -9.88
C TYR A 7 -3.92 7.35 -10.61
N TYR A 8 -4.35 6.12 -10.36
CA TYR A 8 -5.56 5.57 -10.97
C TYR A 8 -6.84 6.14 -10.37
N ALA A 9 -6.86 6.35 -9.05
CA ALA A 9 -8.01 6.94 -8.36
C ALA A 9 -8.33 8.38 -8.85
N LYS A 10 -7.33 9.16 -9.26
CA LYS A 10 -7.54 10.48 -9.88
C LYS A 10 -8.18 10.44 -11.26
N ARG A 11 -8.20 9.29 -11.93
CA ARG A 11 -8.66 9.11 -13.33
C ARG A 11 -9.96 8.35 -13.45
N ASP A 12 -10.43 7.71 -12.38
CA ASP A 12 -11.69 6.98 -12.35
C ASP A 12 -12.51 7.45 -11.14
N LYS A 13 -13.64 8.09 -11.40
CA LYS A 13 -14.54 8.63 -10.36
C LYS A 13 -15.01 7.56 -9.36
N ARG A 14 -15.16 6.30 -9.81
CA ARG A 14 -15.54 5.18 -8.93
C ARG A 14 -14.49 4.90 -7.86
N LEU A 15 -13.22 5.15 -8.19
CA LEU A 15 -12.06 4.88 -7.34
C LEU A 15 -11.61 6.12 -6.56
N ALA A 16 -12.21 7.28 -6.80
CA ALA A 16 -11.75 8.57 -6.28
C ALA A 16 -11.75 8.65 -4.74
N ARG A 17 -12.60 7.86 -4.07
CA ARG A 17 -12.68 7.78 -2.60
C ARG A 17 -11.34 7.39 -1.98
N PHE A 18 -10.54 6.58 -2.67
CA PHE A 18 -9.20 6.20 -2.23
C PHE A 18 -8.31 7.39 -1.88
N LEU A 19 -8.47 8.52 -2.54
CA LEU A 19 -7.62 9.70 -2.32
C LEU A 19 -7.72 10.28 -0.90
N ALA A 20 -8.89 10.18 -0.30
CA ALA A 20 -9.17 10.67 1.06
C ALA A 20 -9.13 9.55 2.13
N GLU A 21 -9.69 8.40 1.81
CA GLU A 21 -10.01 7.35 2.78
C GLU A 21 -9.21 6.06 2.59
N GLY A 22 -8.53 5.92 1.45
CA GLY A 22 -7.86 4.67 1.07
C GLY A 22 -6.64 4.32 1.90
N ARG A 23 -6.34 3.02 1.94
CA ARG A 23 -5.15 2.48 2.60
C ARG A 23 -4.50 1.39 1.78
N CYS A 24 -3.19 1.23 1.96
CA CYS A 24 -2.39 0.18 1.36
C CYS A 24 -1.76 -0.69 2.44
N PHE A 25 -1.83 -2.01 2.27
CA PHE A 25 -1.30 -3.02 3.17
C PHE A 25 -0.53 -4.09 2.39
N GLY A 26 0.23 -4.91 3.11
CA GLY A 26 0.86 -6.10 2.54
C GLY A 26 2.20 -5.86 1.89
N GLY A 27 2.57 -6.75 0.97
CA GLY A 27 3.84 -6.74 0.26
C GLY A 27 3.86 -5.79 -0.94
N HIS A 28 5.02 -5.73 -1.62
CA HIS A 28 5.19 -4.94 -2.85
C HIS A 28 4.80 -5.74 -4.11
N GLY A 29 4.48 -7.01 -3.97
CA GLY A 29 4.11 -7.96 -5.03
C GLY A 29 2.66 -8.41 -4.92
N LYS A 30 2.43 -9.69 -5.21
CA LYS A 30 1.11 -10.34 -5.19
C LYS A 30 0.39 -10.23 -3.84
N GLU A 31 1.14 -9.97 -2.78
CA GLU A 31 0.65 -9.79 -1.40
C GLU A 31 0.11 -8.37 -1.14
N LEU A 32 0.11 -7.49 -2.14
CA LEU A 32 -0.46 -6.15 -2.01
C LEU A 32 -1.97 -6.23 -1.76
N VAL A 33 -2.43 -5.49 -0.78
CA VAL A 33 -3.85 -5.26 -0.49
C VAL A 33 -4.11 -3.76 -0.45
N ILE A 34 -5.03 -3.29 -1.29
CA ILE A 34 -5.49 -1.92 -1.27
C ILE A 34 -6.96 -1.92 -0.82
N ALA A 35 -7.29 -1.02 0.10
CA ALA A 35 -8.65 -0.65 0.46
C ALA A 35 -8.97 0.70 -0.18
N ASP A 36 -10.07 0.78 -0.92
CA ASP A 36 -10.55 2.04 -1.52
C ASP A 36 -11.02 3.04 -0.45
N SER A 37 -11.59 2.52 0.63
CA SER A 37 -11.98 3.24 1.83
C SER A 37 -11.93 2.29 3.02
N ILE A 38 -11.70 2.81 4.22
CA ILE A 38 -11.88 2.04 5.45
C ILE A 38 -13.31 2.16 5.95
N ALA A 39 -13.87 3.37 5.92
CA ALA A 39 -15.22 3.62 6.43
C ALA A 39 -16.34 3.09 5.51
N HIS A 40 -16.09 3.09 4.20
CA HIS A 40 -17.06 2.70 3.17
C HIS A 40 -16.44 1.68 2.21
N TYR A 41 -15.85 0.63 2.77
CA TYR A 41 -15.12 -0.39 2.02
C TYR A 41 -15.98 -1.02 0.92
N ASP A 42 -15.45 -0.98 -0.31
CA ASP A 42 -15.99 -1.70 -1.47
C ASP A 42 -14.93 -2.69 -1.98
N ASP A 43 -15.23 -3.98 -1.88
CA ASP A 43 -14.27 -5.04 -2.24
C ASP A 43 -13.95 -5.04 -3.74
N ALA A 44 -14.91 -4.72 -4.60
CA ALA A 44 -14.70 -4.68 -6.06
C ALA A 44 -13.78 -3.52 -6.47
N ASN A 45 -14.01 -2.32 -5.95
CA ASN A 45 -13.15 -1.16 -6.17
C ASN A 45 -11.76 -1.39 -5.58
N SER A 46 -11.66 -1.95 -4.38
CA SER A 46 -10.42 -2.27 -3.70
C SER A 46 -9.58 -3.29 -4.47
N ARG A 47 -10.19 -4.34 -5.01
CA ARG A 47 -9.51 -5.33 -5.89
C ARG A 47 -9.08 -4.70 -7.21
N THR A 48 -9.91 -3.85 -7.80
CA THR A 48 -9.58 -3.12 -9.03
C THR A 48 -8.34 -2.25 -8.80
N LEU A 49 -8.29 -1.45 -7.74
CA LEU A 49 -7.13 -0.63 -7.38
C LEU A 49 -5.88 -1.48 -7.13
N THR A 50 -6.04 -2.62 -6.44
CA THR A 50 -4.94 -3.56 -6.20
C THR A 50 -4.35 -4.06 -7.52
N ALA A 51 -5.19 -4.53 -8.43
CA ALA A 51 -4.77 -5.04 -9.74
C ALA A 51 -4.09 -3.94 -10.60
N LEU A 52 -4.67 -2.74 -10.63
CA LEU A 52 -4.11 -1.61 -11.37
C LEU A 52 -2.73 -1.21 -10.83
N ALA A 53 -2.56 -1.15 -9.52
CA ALA A 53 -1.28 -0.80 -8.89
C ALA A 53 -0.21 -1.87 -9.09
N LEU A 54 -0.57 -3.15 -9.05
CA LEU A 54 0.34 -4.28 -9.34
C LEU A 54 0.82 -4.26 -10.78
N ASN A 55 -0.08 -4.05 -11.74
CA ASN A 55 0.21 -4.12 -13.17
C ASN A 55 0.80 -2.81 -13.74
N ALA A 56 1.00 -1.78 -12.93
CA ALA A 56 1.52 -0.50 -13.40
C ALA A 56 2.87 -0.61 -14.12
N ASN A 57 3.79 -1.46 -13.63
CA ASN A 57 5.09 -1.68 -14.26
C ASN A 57 4.98 -2.41 -15.61
N VAL A 58 4.03 -3.34 -15.74
CA VAL A 58 3.78 -4.06 -17.00
C VAL A 58 3.32 -3.07 -18.05
N ARG A 59 2.33 -2.24 -17.73
CA ARG A 59 1.80 -1.20 -18.61
C ARG A 59 2.86 -0.18 -19.06
N MET A 60 3.77 0.19 -18.15
CA MET A 60 4.89 1.08 -18.51
C MET A 60 5.85 0.43 -19.52
N ARG A 61 6.07 -0.88 -19.43
CA ARG A 61 6.91 -1.63 -20.39
C ARG A 61 6.23 -1.76 -21.76
N GLU A 62 4.92 -1.95 -21.78
CA GLU A 62 4.14 -2.07 -23.02
C GLU A 62 4.26 -0.81 -23.91
N ILE A 63 4.38 0.37 -23.30
CA ILE A 63 4.62 1.63 -24.02
C ILE A 63 6.11 1.94 -24.25
N GLY A 64 7.00 0.94 -24.07
CA GLY A 64 8.43 1.06 -24.33
C GLY A 64 9.24 1.77 -23.25
N PHE A 65 8.62 2.16 -22.13
CA PHE A 65 9.32 2.79 -21.01
C PHE A 65 9.84 1.72 -20.04
N LYS A 66 11.12 1.81 -19.71
CA LYS A 66 11.71 0.95 -18.66
C LYS A 66 11.47 1.59 -17.29
N PRO A 67 10.61 1.03 -16.42
CA PRO A 67 10.33 1.60 -15.10
C PRO A 67 11.50 1.33 -14.18
N PHE A 68 12.52 2.19 -14.27
CA PHE A 68 13.72 1.99 -13.50
C PHE A 68 13.72 2.71 -12.15
N VAL A 69 14.72 2.34 -11.50
CA VAL A 69 15.47 2.70 -10.34
C VAL A 69 15.15 4.12 -9.83
N ALA A 70 15.04 5.14 -10.68
CA ALA A 70 14.77 6.52 -10.26
C ALA A 70 13.45 6.68 -9.46
N PRO A 71 12.29 6.16 -9.90
CA PRO A 71 11.08 6.21 -9.07
C PRO A 71 11.19 5.41 -7.77
N ALA A 72 11.97 4.33 -7.75
CA ALA A 72 12.20 3.56 -6.54
C ALA A 72 13.08 4.33 -5.53
N TYR A 73 14.15 4.94 -5.99
CA TYR A 73 15.00 5.78 -5.15
C TYR A 73 14.26 7.01 -4.63
N SER A 74 13.50 7.71 -5.47
CA SER A 74 12.71 8.87 -5.04
C SER A 74 11.71 8.51 -3.95
N SER A 75 10.99 7.39 -4.08
CA SER A 75 10.06 6.94 -3.05
C SER A 75 10.76 6.50 -1.77
N GLY A 76 11.95 5.88 -1.88
CA GLY A 76 12.78 5.50 -0.74
C GLY A 76 13.27 6.72 0.05
N VAL A 77 13.78 7.74 -0.65
CA VAL A 77 14.21 9.00 -0.01
C VAL A 77 13.06 9.68 0.72
N LEU A 78 11.87 9.76 0.12
CA LEU A 78 10.69 10.34 0.77
C LEU A 78 10.30 9.56 2.03
N SER A 79 10.38 8.23 2.02
CA SER A 79 10.13 7.40 3.20
C SER A 79 11.16 7.64 4.29
N ILE A 80 12.45 7.75 3.96
CA ILE A 80 13.52 8.06 4.92
C ILE A 80 13.29 9.43 5.56
N LEU A 81 12.99 10.45 4.75
CA LEU A 81 12.72 11.80 5.25
C LEU A 81 11.50 11.82 6.19
N ALA A 82 10.42 11.11 5.83
CA ALA A 82 9.25 10.99 6.68
C ALA A 82 9.58 10.28 8.01
N THR A 83 10.36 9.19 7.96
CA THR A 83 10.85 8.50 9.15
C THR A 83 11.65 9.43 10.07
N LEU A 84 12.60 10.19 9.53
CA LEU A 84 13.44 11.12 10.31
C LEU A 84 12.65 12.27 10.95
N ARG A 85 11.54 12.67 10.33
CA ARG A 85 10.63 13.73 10.82
C ARG A 85 9.57 13.21 11.79
N GLY A 86 9.40 11.90 11.93
CA GLY A 86 8.28 11.30 12.66
C GLY A 86 6.93 11.44 11.95
N ASP A 87 6.94 11.69 10.64
CA ASP A 87 5.73 11.85 9.85
C ASP A 87 5.08 10.49 9.52
N TRP A 88 3.75 10.47 9.45
CA TRP A 88 3.02 9.30 8.97
C TRP A 88 3.32 9.02 7.50
N HIS A 89 3.77 7.80 7.20
CA HIS A 89 4.05 7.37 5.84
C HIS A 89 3.76 5.88 5.65
N TYR A 90 3.80 5.40 4.41
CA TYR A 90 3.71 3.97 4.12
C TYR A 90 5.11 3.36 4.13
N GLY A 91 5.35 2.47 5.05
CA GLY A 91 6.61 1.75 5.22
C GLY A 91 6.37 0.29 5.58
N SER A 92 7.43 -0.49 5.59
CA SER A 92 7.39 -1.90 6.00
C SER A 92 7.71 -1.99 7.49
N VAL A 93 6.85 -2.67 8.23
CA VAL A 93 7.03 -2.93 9.66
C VAL A 93 6.94 -4.42 9.95
N PHE A 94 7.60 -4.89 10.99
CA PHE A 94 7.49 -6.27 11.42
C PHE A 94 6.21 -6.46 12.24
N LEU A 95 5.24 -7.15 11.68
CA LEU A 95 3.94 -7.40 12.29
C LEU A 95 3.60 -8.89 12.21
N GLY A 96 3.32 -9.48 13.37
CA GLY A 96 2.82 -10.85 13.45
C GLY A 96 3.69 -11.89 12.73
N GLY A 97 5.02 -11.75 12.77
CA GLY A 97 5.96 -12.74 12.22
C GLY A 97 6.34 -12.53 10.75
N SER A 98 5.98 -11.40 10.13
CA SER A 98 6.43 -11.03 8.78
C SER A 98 6.60 -9.52 8.63
N TYR A 99 7.41 -9.09 7.66
CA TYR A 99 7.45 -7.69 7.27
C TYR A 99 6.26 -7.34 6.37
N MET A 100 5.52 -6.33 6.77
CA MET A 100 4.27 -5.94 6.10
C MET A 100 4.20 -4.43 5.91
N GLY A 101 3.80 -4.01 4.73
CA GLY A 101 3.55 -2.60 4.43
C GLY A 101 2.28 -2.13 5.13
N VAL A 102 2.40 -1.07 5.91
CA VAL A 102 1.29 -0.37 6.57
C VAL A 102 1.62 1.11 6.70
N LYS A 103 0.62 1.93 7.04
CA LYS A 103 0.87 3.32 7.42
C LYS A 103 1.44 3.35 8.83
N ASN A 104 2.64 3.92 8.96
CA ASN A 104 3.41 3.94 10.21
C ASN A 104 4.20 5.23 10.35
N ARG A 105 4.76 5.45 11.54
CA ARG A 105 5.73 6.50 11.84
C ARG A 105 6.72 6.05 12.91
N TYR A 106 7.83 6.77 13.06
CA TYR A 106 8.76 6.62 14.15
C TYR A 106 8.73 7.85 15.06
N THR A 107 8.66 7.61 16.35
CA THR A 107 8.71 8.64 17.41
C THR A 107 9.83 8.34 18.36
N THR A 108 10.07 9.21 19.34
CA THR A 108 11.01 8.96 20.45
C THR A 108 10.60 7.77 21.32
N GLN A 109 9.33 7.32 21.24
CA GLN A 109 8.81 6.16 21.95
C GLN A 109 8.94 4.86 21.14
N GLY A 110 9.39 4.94 19.89
CA GLY A 110 9.54 3.82 18.99
C GLY A 110 8.65 3.89 17.76
N GLN A 111 8.48 2.73 17.12
CA GLN A 111 7.63 2.60 15.93
C GLN A 111 6.16 2.47 16.30
N GLU A 112 5.34 3.26 15.63
CA GLU A 112 3.88 3.21 15.71
C GLU A 112 3.28 2.87 14.36
N HIS A 113 2.18 2.14 14.33
CA HIS A 113 1.40 1.90 13.12
C HIS A 113 -0.05 2.35 13.34
N GLU A 114 -0.70 2.74 12.24
CA GLU A 114 -2.10 3.20 12.30
C GLU A 114 -3.01 2.03 12.67
N ILE A 115 -3.81 2.21 13.72
CA ILE A 115 -4.81 1.24 14.18
C ILE A 115 -6.18 1.75 13.72
N LEU A 116 -6.88 0.93 12.96
CA LEU A 116 -8.18 1.27 12.38
C LEU A 116 -9.18 0.12 12.59
N PRO A 117 -10.47 0.43 12.77
CA PRO A 117 -11.52 -0.58 12.70
C PRO A 117 -11.67 -1.04 11.25
N LEU A 118 -11.08 -2.20 10.92
CA LEU A 118 -11.08 -2.73 9.56
C LEU A 118 -12.29 -3.63 9.33
N PRO A 119 -13.00 -3.52 8.19
CA PRO A 119 -14.07 -4.44 7.80
C PRO A 119 -13.58 -5.88 7.68
N ASP A 120 -14.41 -6.88 8.04
CA ASP A 120 -14.05 -8.30 8.05
C ASP A 120 -13.52 -8.78 6.70
N ALA A 121 -14.15 -8.38 5.59
CA ALA A 121 -13.70 -8.73 4.24
C ALA A 121 -12.30 -8.20 3.92
N LEU A 122 -11.96 -7.00 4.39
CA LEU A 122 -10.63 -6.42 4.26
C LEU A 122 -9.62 -7.16 5.16
N MET A 123 -10.01 -7.46 6.40
CA MET A 123 -9.19 -8.21 7.35
C MET A 123 -8.83 -9.59 6.79
N ALA A 124 -9.78 -10.31 6.20
CA ALA A 124 -9.52 -11.60 5.57
C ALA A 124 -8.44 -11.51 4.46
N ARG A 125 -8.49 -10.45 3.64
CA ARG A 125 -7.47 -10.19 2.61
C ARG A 125 -6.10 -9.89 3.21
N ILE A 126 -6.05 -9.11 4.29
CA ILE A 126 -4.81 -8.76 5.00
C ILE A 126 -4.19 -10.00 5.61
N TYR A 127 -4.98 -10.86 6.27
CA TYR A 127 -4.48 -12.13 6.84
C TYR A 127 -3.96 -13.08 5.75
N ALA A 128 -4.66 -13.20 4.62
CA ALA A 128 -4.18 -14.00 3.50
C ALA A 128 -2.83 -13.47 2.95
N SER A 129 -2.70 -12.14 2.82
CA SER A 129 -1.44 -11.49 2.45
C SER A 129 -0.33 -11.79 3.46
N GLN A 130 -0.60 -11.67 4.74
CA GLN A 130 0.36 -11.95 5.81
C GLN A 130 0.80 -13.41 5.82
N ALA A 131 -0.14 -14.35 5.66
CA ALA A 131 0.18 -15.78 5.57
C ALA A 131 1.10 -16.07 4.38
N SER A 132 0.85 -15.46 3.21
CA SER A 132 1.72 -15.58 2.04
C SER A 132 3.12 -15.00 2.31
N LEU A 133 3.22 -13.86 2.99
CA LEU A 133 4.50 -13.24 3.34
C LEU A 133 5.31 -14.09 4.32
N ARG A 134 4.66 -14.76 5.28
CA ARG A 134 5.33 -15.68 6.22
C ARG A 134 5.90 -16.91 5.51
N ALA A 135 5.25 -17.37 4.45
CA ALA A 135 5.69 -18.56 3.70
C ALA A 135 6.92 -18.30 2.81
N ILE A 136 7.35 -17.04 2.67
CA ILE A 136 8.55 -16.65 1.90
C ILE A 136 9.83 -16.72 2.75
N ASN A 137 9.71 -16.77 4.08
CA ASN A 137 10.84 -16.79 5.03
C ASN A 137 11.31 -18.21 5.33
#